data_cc37079b880964ef3c3b52252caaa34f
#
_entry.id   cc37079b880964ef3c3b52252caaa34f
#
_cell.length_a   1.000
_cell.length_b   1.000
_cell.length_c   1.000
_cell.angle_alpha   90.00
_cell.angle_beta   90.00
_cell.angle_gamma   90.00
#
_symmetry.space_group_name_H-M   'P 1'
#
loop_
_entity.id
_entity.type
_entity.pdbx_description
1 polymer ?
#
loop_
_entity_poly.entity_id
_entity_poly.type
_entity_poly.pdbx_seq_one_letter_code
_entity_poly.pdbx_strand_id
1 'polypeptide(L)'
;MKHTIDDVKLTIATEFRMLHNRVGVFNSHFQNFKNFGIPKAQLILADPPYCYDEETECFTRNGWKRYTELNYDDELLSLNHETQEMCYSGIDAIIIRDNDEDMISFSSCNLNLLVSAKHRCYTINDYVPNLKFGERLRNRKMVHNENITLAKDVSLAAYIPRAGYKWNSTSSQKSIVIPPCTFFKNKTKSIDLPQMEIPLEKWIPFFGLWLADGCTAREYTVSIKQFGSNRSMVRQVLDDLGLKYCEYKEKDREASNFDIHSKQLYQYLRQFGKSKDKYIPRWILDLDIEYLRLFWKWYTFGDSTKNGEGTKISSVSKMLIEGLQEIALKLGVLCQVRIQSYENGGTPLYLFQFNSKSKNIRYCNKQVVSDYKGKVWCVTLRKNSVFLVRRKGIITFSGNCLGNNAYASNPSWYVGGDNKNGESELAGEEFFDTDKDFRPAEFMHFCSQMLRPEPKEKGKAPCMIIFCGWDQQFYYKELGQRYGFNGCIPLVFRKNYSAQVLKANMKVVGNCEYGLILYRDKLPKFNNNGEMVMNCMEFPRELGMPRTHPTQKPIPLLKRLIGLFTDPDDVVIDPTAGSCSSVIAAASMNRKAYGFEIKKQIYSQGVENCKRYIQEDMFEVSPQMERRRKYIQESFL
;
A
#
# COMPACT_ATOMS: atom_id res chain seq x y z
N MET A 1 -33.32 21.42 11.70
CA MET A 1 -33.72 20.11 11.14
C MET A 1 -32.76 19.07 11.70
N LYS A 2 -33.27 18.18 12.52
CA LYS A 2 -32.52 17.05 13.10
C LYS A 2 -32.30 16.04 11.98
N HIS A 3 -31.07 15.84 11.53
CA HIS A 3 -30.73 14.65 10.77
C HIS A 3 -30.52 13.50 11.75
N THR A 4 -31.42 12.59 11.71
CA THR A 4 -31.43 11.32 12.44
C THR A 4 -30.29 10.43 11.95
N ILE A 5 -29.60 9.88 12.91
CA ILE A 5 -28.55 8.84 12.81
C ILE A 5 -29.25 7.49 12.48
N ASP A 6 -29.74 7.32 11.24
CA ASP A 6 -30.48 6.09 10.88
C ASP A 6 -30.13 5.57 9.48
N ASP A 7 -28.86 5.71 9.04
CA ASP A 7 -28.39 5.05 7.81
C ASP A 7 -27.08 4.27 8.00
N VAL A 8 -26.84 3.73 9.19
CA VAL A 8 -25.99 2.56 9.30
C VAL A 8 -26.85 1.39 8.84
N LYS A 9 -26.75 1.01 7.57
CA LYS A 9 -27.25 -0.26 7.08
C LYS A 9 -26.69 -1.35 7.99
N LEU A 10 -27.49 -1.80 8.96
CA LEU A 10 -27.27 -3.05 9.66
C LEU A 10 -27.22 -4.13 8.57
N THR A 11 -26.05 -4.50 8.16
CA THR A 11 -25.85 -5.71 7.35
C THR A 11 -26.32 -6.83 8.26
N ILE A 12 -27.50 -7.38 7.98
CA ILE A 12 -28.06 -8.50 8.75
C ILE A 12 -26.99 -9.59 8.69
N ALA A 13 -26.34 -9.83 9.84
CA ALA A 13 -25.34 -10.85 9.94
C ALA A 13 -26.00 -12.21 9.63
N THR A 14 -25.55 -12.85 8.54
CA THR A 14 -26.05 -14.17 8.17
C THR A 14 -25.31 -15.20 9.01
N GLU A 15 -26.05 -16.10 9.68
CA GLU A 15 -25.47 -17.20 10.42
C GLU A 15 -25.90 -18.55 9.86
N PHE A 16 -24.99 -19.51 9.92
CA PHE A 16 -25.24 -20.92 9.64
C PHE A 16 -24.93 -21.73 10.88
N ARG A 17 -25.87 -22.59 11.30
CA ARG A 17 -25.69 -23.48 12.44
C ARG A 17 -26.13 -24.90 12.10
N MET A 18 -25.44 -25.88 12.65
CA MET A 18 -25.78 -27.28 12.58
C MET A 18 -25.40 -28.02 13.88
N LEU A 19 -25.81 -29.26 14.01
CA LEU A 19 -25.52 -30.12 15.16
C LEU A 19 -25.94 -29.46 16.49
N HIS A 20 -27.20 -28.99 16.56
CA HIS A 20 -27.76 -28.36 17.76
C HIS A 20 -26.90 -27.21 18.33
N ASN A 21 -26.45 -26.30 17.45
CA ASN A 21 -25.58 -25.16 17.80
C ASN A 21 -24.13 -25.54 18.23
N ARG A 22 -23.67 -26.74 17.97
CA ARG A 22 -22.29 -27.13 18.23
C ARG A 22 -21.34 -26.66 17.12
N VAL A 23 -21.86 -26.43 15.92
CA VAL A 23 -21.14 -25.86 14.79
C VAL A 23 -21.84 -24.59 14.32
N GLY A 24 -21.08 -23.52 14.18
CA GLY A 24 -21.58 -22.24 13.70
C GLY A 24 -20.57 -21.53 12.80
N VAL A 25 -21.03 -20.99 11.67
CA VAL A 25 -20.27 -20.11 10.79
C VAL A 25 -21.04 -18.82 10.60
N PHE A 26 -20.38 -17.69 10.78
CA PHE A 26 -21.01 -16.37 10.84
C PHE A 26 -20.45 -15.48 9.76
N ASN A 27 -21.30 -14.94 8.89
CA ASN A 27 -20.91 -13.90 7.94
C ASN A 27 -20.88 -12.55 8.68
N SER A 28 -19.84 -12.35 9.44
CA SER A 28 -19.65 -11.18 10.30
C SER A 28 -18.19 -10.98 10.66
N HIS A 29 -17.84 -9.77 11.04
CA HIS A 29 -16.55 -9.52 11.68
C HIS A 29 -16.54 -10.16 13.07
N PHE A 30 -15.40 -10.77 13.46
CA PHE A 30 -15.27 -11.47 14.75
C PHE A 30 -15.55 -10.58 15.97
N GLN A 31 -15.36 -9.26 15.86
CA GLN A 31 -15.68 -8.29 16.93
C GLN A 31 -17.16 -8.32 17.35
N ASN A 32 -18.05 -8.76 16.46
CA ASN A 32 -19.48 -8.87 16.73
C ASN A 32 -19.84 -10.16 17.50
N PHE A 33 -18.85 -10.91 18.00
CA PHE A 33 -19.01 -12.22 18.66
C PHE A 33 -20.08 -12.26 19.75
N LYS A 34 -20.28 -11.15 20.48
CA LYS A 34 -21.29 -11.04 21.55
C LYS A 34 -22.71 -11.27 21.04
N ASN A 35 -22.99 -11.00 19.76
CA ASN A 35 -24.30 -11.14 19.16
C ASN A 35 -24.68 -12.60 18.87
N PHE A 36 -23.72 -13.52 18.92
CA PHE A 36 -23.92 -14.91 18.47
C PHE A 36 -23.95 -15.94 19.60
N GLY A 37 -23.75 -15.52 20.85
CA GLY A 37 -23.86 -16.41 22.01
C GLY A 37 -22.85 -17.57 22.01
N ILE A 38 -21.64 -17.35 21.47
CA ILE A 38 -20.58 -18.36 21.33
C ILE A 38 -19.91 -18.58 22.68
N PRO A 39 -19.71 -19.85 23.12
CA PRO A 39 -18.99 -20.16 24.35
C PRO A 39 -17.50 -19.88 24.20
N LYS A 40 -16.83 -19.67 25.36
CA LYS A 40 -15.36 -19.44 25.38
C LYS A 40 -14.58 -20.66 24.89
N ALA A 41 -13.53 -20.39 24.14
CA ALA A 41 -12.72 -21.39 23.44
C ALA A 41 -11.63 -22.02 24.31
N GLN A 42 -11.34 -23.28 24.03
CA GLN A 42 -10.11 -23.95 24.44
C GLN A 42 -8.97 -23.65 23.46
N LEU A 43 -9.28 -23.44 22.18
CA LEU A 43 -8.31 -23.16 21.12
C LEU A 43 -8.82 -22.10 20.12
N ILE A 44 -7.95 -21.17 19.68
CA ILE A 44 -8.19 -20.14 18.63
C ILE A 44 -7.08 -20.14 17.56
N LEU A 45 -7.41 -19.84 16.29
CA LEU A 45 -6.49 -19.89 15.13
C LEU A 45 -6.61 -18.66 14.20
N ALA A 46 -5.53 -17.96 13.74
CA ALA A 46 -5.58 -16.69 12.92
C ALA A 46 -4.32 -16.08 12.26
N ASP A 47 -4.45 -14.94 11.46
CA ASP A 47 -3.44 -14.29 10.54
C ASP A 47 -3.59 -12.75 10.21
N PRO A 48 -2.72 -11.61 10.55
CA PRO A 48 -2.85 -10.08 10.43
C PRO A 48 -1.74 -9.01 10.04
N PRO A 49 -1.98 -7.54 9.66
CA PRO A 49 -1.06 -6.41 9.12
C PRO A 49 -0.80 -4.98 9.80
N TYR A 50 -0.10 -3.79 9.16
CA TYR A 50 0.49 -2.47 9.74
C TYR A 50 0.48 -1.12 8.91
N CYS A 51 0.73 0.22 9.48
CA CYS A 51 0.35 1.55 8.90
C CYS A 51 1.14 2.88 9.15
N TYR A 52 0.76 4.06 8.39
CA TYR A 52 1.16 5.48 8.49
C TYR A 52 0.18 6.34 9.30
N ASP A 53 0.56 7.60 9.69
CA ASP A 53 -0.35 8.58 10.32
C ASP A 53 -1.27 9.30 9.30
N GLU A 54 -2.32 9.97 9.78
CA GLU A 54 -3.34 10.61 8.93
C GLU A 54 -2.90 11.89 8.21
N GLU A 55 -1.80 12.56 8.63
CA GLU A 55 -1.24 13.71 7.92
C GLU A 55 -0.38 13.31 6.71
N THR A 56 0.03 12.06 6.63
CA THR A 56 0.84 11.55 5.52
C THR A 56 -0.02 11.44 4.25
N GLU A 57 0.51 11.95 3.14
CA GLU A 57 -0.07 11.88 1.80
C GLU A 57 0.76 10.93 0.94
N CYS A 58 0.14 10.30 -0.06
CA CYS A 58 0.86 9.53 -1.09
C CYS A 58 0.70 10.17 -2.46
N PHE A 59 1.68 9.93 -3.34
CA PHE A 59 1.70 10.50 -4.66
C PHE A 59 1.04 9.57 -5.68
N THR A 60 -0.11 10.00 -6.19
CA THR A 60 -0.86 9.28 -7.22
C THR A 60 -0.57 9.86 -8.61
N ARG A 61 -1.03 9.18 -9.66
CA ARG A 61 -0.99 9.71 -11.03
C ARG A 61 -1.78 11.02 -11.20
N ASN A 62 -2.69 11.31 -10.27
CA ASN A 62 -3.52 12.51 -10.24
C ASN A 62 -3.07 13.55 -9.18
N GLY A 63 -1.82 13.44 -8.69
CA GLY A 63 -1.26 14.31 -7.67
C GLY A 63 -1.29 13.71 -6.26
N TRP A 64 -1.01 14.55 -5.26
CA TRP A 64 -0.97 14.14 -3.86
C TRP A 64 -2.38 13.92 -3.30
N LYS A 65 -2.59 12.79 -2.65
CA LYS A 65 -3.83 12.43 -1.98
C LYS A 65 -3.59 12.01 -0.53
N ARG A 66 -4.52 12.38 0.35
CA ARG A 66 -4.66 11.81 1.68
C ARG A 66 -5.37 10.47 1.61
N TYR A 67 -5.26 9.65 2.64
CA TYR A 67 -5.93 8.36 2.71
C TYR A 67 -7.45 8.43 2.52
N THR A 68 -8.08 9.55 2.93
CA THR A 68 -9.53 9.78 2.74
C THR A 68 -9.94 10.06 1.30
N GLU A 69 -8.98 10.38 0.42
CA GLU A 69 -9.20 10.72 -0.99
C GLU A 69 -8.77 9.58 -1.93
N LEU A 70 -8.13 8.53 -1.36
CA LEU A 70 -7.68 7.36 -2.12
C LEU A 70 -8.83 6.44 -2.51
N ASN A 71 -8.74 5.87 -3.71
CA ASN A 71 -9.61 4.81 -4.20
C ASN A 71 -8.77 3.75 -4.94
N TYR A 72 -9.39 2.61 -5.26
CA TYR A 72 -8.72 1.46 -5.88
C TYR A 72 -8.30 1.68 -7.33
N ASP A 73 -8.83 2.71 -7.99
CA ASP A 73 -8.44 3.09 -9.35
C ASP A 73 -7.20 4.00 -9.38
N ASP A 74 -6.71 4.43 -8.21
CA ASP A 74 -5.49 5.23 -8.11
C ASP A 74 -4.25 4.36 -8.35
N GLU A 75 -3.29 4.96 -9.06
CA GLU A 75 -1.95 4.41 -9.23
C GLU A 75 -0.94 5.28 -8.49
N LEU A 76 -0.14 4.68 -7.59
CA LEU A 76 0.86 5.39 -6.80
C LEU A 76 2.24 5.32 -7.45
N LEU A 77 3.00 6.41 -7.37
CA LEU A 77 4.40 6.40 -7.77
C LEU A 77 5.20 5.54 -6.80
N SER A 78 5.66 4.42 -7.29
CA SER A 78 6.32 3.35 -6.54
C SER A 78 7.74 3.12 -7.04
N LEU A 79 8.54 2.50 -6.19
CA LEU A 79 9.94 2.17 -6.45
C LEU A 79 10.15 0.67 -6.34
N ASN A 80 10.68 0.08 -7.39
CA ASN A 80 11.31 -1.23 -7.29
C ASN A 80 12.70 -1.05 -6.66
N HIS A 81 12.85 -1.48 -5.43
CA HIS A 81 14.10 -1.28 -4.66
C HIS A 81 15.24 -2.20 -5.12
N GLU A 82 14.95 -3.26 -5.90
CA GLU A 82 15.98 -4.16 -6.46
C GLU A 82 16.55 -3.60 -7.79
N THR A 83 15.67 -3.09 -8.68
CA THR A 83 16.10 -2.55 -9.98
C THR A 83 16.39 -1.07 -9.97
N GLN A 84 16.03 -0.37 -8.88
CA GLN A 84 16.14 1.08 -8.73
C GLN A 84 15.29 1.87 -9.74
N GLU A 85 14.17 1.27 -10.16
CA GLU A 85 13.28 1.85 -11.17
C GLU A 85 11.95 2.29 -10.54
N MET A 86 11.51 3.48 -10.92
CA MET A 86 10.20 4.02 -10.54
C MET A 86 9.16 3.72 -11.61
N CYS A 87 7.98 3.32 -11.17
CA CYS A 87 6.80 3.18 -12.03
C CYS A 87 5.53 3.48 -11.23
N TYR A 88 4.43 3.70 -11.93
CA TYR A 88 3.11 3.72 -11.28
C TYR A 88 2.62 2.30 -11.04
N SER A 89 2.05 2.07 -9.87
CA SER A 89 1.48 0.80 -9.43
C SER A 89 0.09 1.00 -8.86
N GLY A 90 -0.86 0.20 -9.30
CA GLY A 90 -2.21 0.19 -8.76
C GLY A 90 -2.25 -0.25 -7.30
N ILE A 91 -3.33 0.10 -6.63
CA ILE A 91 -3.58 -0.24 -5.22
C ILE A 91 -4.30 -1.59 -5.16
N ASP A 92 -3.79 -2.52 -4.35
CA ASP A 92 -4.47 -3.77 -4.01
C ASP A 92 -5.28 -3.62 -2.73
N ALA A 93 -4.77 -2.88 -1.75
CA ALA A 93 -5.44 -2.67 -0.48
C ALA A 93 -5.22 -1.26 0.07
N ILE A 94 -6.26 -0.70 0.71
CA ILE A 94 -6.19 0.51 1.54
C ILE A 94 -6.57 0.10 2.96
N ILE A 95 -5.65 0.29 3.90
CA ILE A 95 -5.81 -0.08 5.31
C ILE A 95 -5.94 1.20 6.12
N ILE A 96 -7.00 1.34 6.91
CA ILE A 96 -7.24 2.50 7.79
C ILE A 96 -7.69 1.96 9.15
N ARG A 97 -7.06 2.42 10.23
CA ARG A 97 -7.43 2.03 11.60
C ARG A 97 -7.18 3.15 12.60
N ASP A 98 -7.78 3.06 13.79
CA ASP A 98 -7.38 3.89 14.91
C ASP A 98 -6.01 3.42 15.44
N ASN A 99 -5.18 4.37 15.85
CA ASN A 99 -3.87 4.03 16.40
C ASN A 99 -4.00 3.53 17.84
N ASP A 100 -3.37 2.42 18.13
CA ASP A 100 -3.30 1.78 19.46
C ASP A 100 -1.85 1.39 19.84
N GLU A 101 -0.87 1.85 19.08
CA GLU A 101 0.54 1.52 19.26
C GLU A 101 1.45 2.77 19.23
N ASP A 102 2.69 2.59 19.72
CA ASP A 102 3.70 3.64 19.65
C ASP A 102 4.01 4.00 18.19
N MET A 103 4.08 5.30 17.91
CA MET A 103 4.52 5.82 16.63
C MET A 103 5.99 6.22 16.72
N ILE A 104 6.70 6.10 15.61
CA ILE A 104 8.09 6.56 15.46
C ILE A 104 8.11 7.80 14.57
N SER A 105 8.61 8.90 15.12
CA SER A 105 8.85 10.13 14.40
C SER A 105 10.29 10.21 13.94
N PHE A 106 10.50 10.40 12.64
CA PHE A 106 11.79 10.75 12.06
C PHE A 106 11.72 12.19 11.57
N SER A 107 12.57 13.06 12.11
CA SER A 107 12.54 14.49 11.78
C SER A 107 13.91 15.08 11.54
N SER A 108 13.98 15.99 10.57
CA SER A 108 15.08 16.91 10.31
C SER A 108 14.55 18.12 9.51
N CYS A 109 15.39 19.08 9.17
CA CYS A 109 14.99 20.20 8.28
C CYS A 109 14.46 19.73 6.91
N ASN A 110 14.82 18.51 6.49
CA ASN A 110 14.52 17.96 5.16
C ASN A 110 13.86 16.56 5.23
N LEU A 111 13.42 16.10 6.38
CA LEU A 111 12.70 14.84 6.58
C LEU A 111 11.61 15.02 7.61
N ASN A 112 10.42 14.54 7.33
CA ASN A 112 9.33 14.42 8.28
C ASN A 112 8.54 13.15 7.97
N LEU A 113 8.57 12.17 8.88
CA LEU A 113 7.86 10.91 8.75
C LEU A 113 7.37 10.50 10.14
N LEU A 114 6.10 10.14 10.26
CA LEU A 114 5.50 9.60 11.46
C LEU A 114 4.78 8.29 11.10
N VAL A 115 5.28 7.20 11.63
CA VAL A 115 4.83 5.85 11.26
C VAL A 115 4.75 4.97 12.50
N SER A 116 3.98 3.90 12.44
CA SER A 116 3.96 2.92 13.53
C SER A 116 5.34 2.29 13.73
N ALA A 117 5.64 1.85 14.96
CA ALA A 117 6.96 1.33 15.34
C ALA A 117 7.45 0.18 14.44
N LYS A 118 6.52 -0.57 13.88
CA LYS A 118 6.78 -1.73 13.02
C LYS A 118 6.67 -1.42 11.53
N HIS A 119 6.40 -0.17 11.17
CA HIS A 119 6.33 0.25 9.77
C HIS A 119 7.66 -0.01 9.05
N ARG A 120 7.58 -0.41 7.80
CA ARG A 120 8.74 -0.75 6.95
C ARG A 120 9.30 0.51 6.32
N CYS A 121 10.37 1.03 6.89
CA CYS A 121 11.12 2.14 6.33
C CYS A 121 12.09 1.65 5.27
N TYR A 122 12.14 2.32 4.12
CA TYR A 122 13.18 2.11 3.13
C TYR A 122 14.41 2.94 3.52
N THR A 123 15.54 2.28 3.75
CA THR A 123 16.74 2.89 4.31
C THR A 123 18.00 2.50 3.54
N ILE A 124 18.98 3.39 3.53
CA ILE A 124 20.33 3.12 3.01
C ILE A 124 21.29 3.13 4.19
N ASN A 125 22.03 2.05 4.37
CA ASN A 125 23.09 1.93 5.34
C ASN A 125 24.44 1.91 4.60
N ASP A 126 25.27 2.90 4.90
CA ASP A 126 26.63 2.95 4.38
C ASP A 126 27.55 2.14 5.30
N TYR A 127 28.30 1.21 4.76
CA TYR A 127 29.31 0.49 5.49
C TYR A 127 30.61 0.34 4.69
N VAL A 128 31.71 0.17 5.40
CA VAL A 128 32.99 -0.15 4.79
C VAL A 128 33.27 -1.64 5.02
N PRO A 129 33.33 -2.46 3.95
CA PRO A 129 33.62 -3.88 4.09
C PRO A 129 34.98 -4.12 4.78
N ASN A 130 35.03 -5.08 5.70
CA ASN A 130 36.25 -5.52 6.38
C ASN A 130 37.01 -4.42 7.19
N LEU A 131 36.26 -3.40 7.69
CA LEU A 131 36.87 -2.40 8.58
C LEU A 131 37.22 -3.03 9.94
N LYS A 132 38.50 -3.04 10.29
CA LYS A 132 38.96 -3.50 11.61
C LYS A 132 38.75 -2.41 12.66
N PHE A 133 38.46 -2.82 13.90
CA PHE A 133 38.32 -1.91 15.03
C PHE A 133 39.54 -1.01 15.17
N GLY A 134 39.38 0.31 15.15
CA GLY A 134 40.46 1.30 15.25
C GLY A 134 41.02 1.80 13.91
N GLU A 135 40.64 1.25 12.78
CA GLU A 135 41.07 1.77 11.47
C GLU A 135 40.32 3.06 11.06
N ARG A 136 41.04 4.02 10.46
CA ARG A 136 40.48 5.28 9.97
C ARG A 136 39.81 5.10 8.61
N LEU A 137 38.65 5.73 8.42
CA LEU A 137 37.81 5.70 7.19
C LEU A 137 38.47 6.38 5.96
N ARG A 138 39.61 7.06 6.11
CA ARG A 138 40.26 7.80 5.01
C ARG A 138 40.69 6.84 3.90
N ASN A 139 40.19 7.10 2.67
CA ASN A 139 40.50 6.38 1.43
C ASN A 139 39.91 4.98 1.24
N ARG A 140 38.88 4.57 2.01
CA ARG A 140 38.15 3.32 1.76
C ARG A 140 36.85 3.54 0.97
N LYS A 141 36.55 2.63 0.04
CA LYS A 141 35.31 2.67 -0.75
C LYS A 141 34.14 2.27 0.15
N MET A 142 33.22 3.19 0.36
CA MET A 142 31.96 2.90 1.05
C MET A 142 31.05 2.09 0.16
N VAL A 143 30.36 1.12 0.71
CA VAL A 143 29.31 0.33 0.05
C VAL A 143 27.95 0.79 0.56
N HIS A 144 27.09 1.15 -0.36
CA HIS A 144 25.70 1.50 -0.07
C HIS A 144 24.87 0.22 -0.04
N ASN A 145 24.23 -0.06 1.09
CA ASN A 145 23.32 -1.19 1.23
C ASN A 145 21.91 -0.68 1.49
N GLU A 146 21.03 -0.90 0.53
CA GLU A 146 19.63 -0.52 0.60
C GLU A 146 18.81 -1.64 1.24
N ASN A 147 18.05 -1.31 2.27
CA ASN A 147 17.29 -2.27 3.04
C ASN A 147 15.90 -1.74 3.39
N ILE A 148 14.99 -2.66 3.59
CA ILE A 148 13.71 -2.38 4.23
C ILE A 148 13.85 -2.77 5.71
N THR A 149 13.76 -1.78 6.60
CA THR A 149 13.99 -1.93 8.03
C THR A 149 12.75 -1.46 8.81
N LEU A 150 12.40 -2.14 9.90
CA LEU A 150 11.30 -1.68 10.76
C LEU A 150 11.64 -0.32 11.39
N ALA A 151 10.67 0.58 11.49
CA ALA A 151 10.88 1.95 11.98
C ALA A 151 11.56 1.97 13.35
N LYS A 152 11.17 1.07 14.26
CA LYS A 152 11.82 0.94 15.59
C LYS A 152 13.30 0.58 15.49
N ASP A 153 13.72 -0.16 14.47
CA ASP A 153 15.07 -0.72 14.31
C ASP A 153 15.96 0.13 13.39
N VAL A 154 15.43 1.19 12.76
CA VAL A 154 16.21 2.09 11.91
C VAL A 154 17.33 2.75 12.73
N SER A 155 18.57 2.54 12.30
CA SER A 155 19.78 3.08 12.95
C SER A 155 19.89 4.60 12.74
N LEU A 156 20.40 5.32 13.75
CA LEU A 156 20.74 6.76 13.64
C LEU A 156 21.75 7.08 12.54
N ALA A 157 22.50 6.08 12.07
CA ALA A 157 23.46 6.21 10.97
C ALA A 157 22.84 5.97 9.58
N ALA A 158 21.58 5.51 9.50
CA ALA A 158 20.92 5.23 8.24
C ALA A 158 20.50 6.50 7.50
N TYR A 159 20.46 6.43 6.17
CA TYR A 159 19.89 7.46 5.31
C TYR A 159 18.49 7.03 4.85
N ILE A 160 17.59 7.98 4.71
CA ILE A 160 16.29 7.78 4.09
C ILE A 160 16.34 8.42 2.69
N PRO A 161 16.16 7.65 1.63
CA PRO A 161 16.30 8.13 0.27
C PRO A 161 15.07 8.93 -0.17
N ARG A 162 15.30 9.99 -0.96
CA ARG A 162 14.27 10.89 -1.44
C ARG A 162 14.23 11.06 -2.96
N ALA A 163 15.31 10.77 -3.64
CA ALA A 163 15.43 10.94 -5.08
C ALA A 163 16.62 10.12 -5.63
N GLY A 164 16.78 10.10 -6.95
CA GLY A 164 17.94 9.52 -7.61
C GLY A 164 17.67 8.20 -8.31
N TYR A 165 16.41 7.81 -8.43
CA TYR A 165 15.97 6.58 -9.07
C TYR A 165 15.67 6.76 -10.55
N LYS A 166 15.70 5.68 -11.32
CA LYS A 166 15.43 5.68 -12.74
C LYS A 166 13.93 5.70 -13.01
N TRP A 167 13.51 6.55 -13.94
CA TRP A 167 12.15 6.51 -14.47
C TRP A 167 12.07 5.55 -15.66
N ASN A 168 11.14 4.61 -15.60
CA ASN A 168 10.83 3.70 -16.69
C ASN A 168 9.51 4.12 -17.33
N SER A 169 9.60 4.82 -18.47
CA SER A 169 8.44 5.27 -19.23
C SER A 169 7.88 4.13 -20.09
N THR A 170 6.56 4.14 -20.22
CA THR A 170 5.84 3.24 -21.15
C THR A 170 5.36 3.99 -22.41
N SER A 171 5.65 5.30 -22.53
CA SER A 171 5.18 6.12 -23.63
C SER A 171 6.05 5.92 -24.89
N SER A 172 5.41 5.62 -26.01
CA SER A 172 6.05 5.58 -27.35
C SER A 172 5.76 6.83 -28.19
N GLN A 173 5.16 7.87 -27.59
CA GLN A 173 4.74 9.08 -28.28
C GLN A 173 5.95 9.87 -28.82
N LYS A 174 5.91 10.27 -30.11
CA LYS A 174 6.96 11.05 -30.79
C LYS A 174 6.47 12.38 -31.32
N SER A 175 5.17 12.56 -31.42
CA SER A 175 4.54 13.77 -31.91
C SER A 175 3.31 14.14 -31.11
N ILE A 176 2.87 15.38 -31.25
CA ILE A 176 1.58 15.85 -30.74
C ILE A 176 0.70 16.25 -31.90
N VAL A 177 -0.59 15.98 -31.78
CA VAL A 177 -1.61 16.40 -32.75
C VAL A 177 -2.42 17.55 -32.15
N ILE A 178 -2.34 18.73 -32.78
CA ILE A 178 -3.25 19.83 -32.48
C ILE A 178 -4.49 19.65 -33.35
N PRO A 179 -5.70 19.58 -32.75
CA PRO A 179 -6.93 19.32 -33.50
C PRO A 179 -7.22 20.33 -34.62
N PRO A 180 -7.97 19.95 -35.65
CA PRO A 180 -8.43 20.88 -36.67
C PRO A 180 -9.30 21.98 -36.07
N CYS A 181 -9.35 23.13 -36.71
CA CYS A 181 -10.10 24.28 -36.23
C CYS A 181 -10.82 24.98 -37.36
N THR A 182 -12.13 25.12 -37.24
CA THR A 182 -12.94 25.92 -38.18
C THR A 182 -13.28 27.27 -37.55
N PHE A 183 -13.11 28.36 -38.30
CA PHE A 183 -13.52 29.69 -37.87
C PHE A 183 -14.03 30.56 -39.01
N PHE A 184 -14.86 31.54 -38.68
CA PHE A 184 -15.37 32.49 -39.65
C PHE A 184 -14.45 33.71 -39.78
N LYS A 185 -13.97 33.99 -40.97
CA LYS A 185 -13.19 35.20 -41.28
C LYS A 185 -14.12 36.43 -41.36
N ASN A 186 -15.31 36.25 -41.92
CA ASN A 186 -16.44 37.18 -41.97
C ASN A 186 -17.71 36.38 -41.81
N LYS A 187 -18.89 37.03 -41.65
CA LYS A 187 -20.20 36.36 -41.48
C LYS A 187 -20.50 35.28 -42.53
N THR A 188 -19.80 35.26 -43.66
CA THR A 188 -20.10 34.44 -44.84
C THR A 188 -18.97 33.47 -45.25
N LYS A 189 -17.75 33.59 -44.72
CA LYS A 189 -16.61 32.75 -45.14
C LYS A 189 -16.01 32.02 -43.95
N SER A 190 -16.21 30.71 -43.90
CA SER A 190 -15.48 29.82 -42.98
C SER A 190 -14.09 29.49 -43.55
N ILE A 191 -13.13 29.34 -42.64
CA ILE A 191 -11.77 28.84 -42.92
C ILE A 191 -11.59 27.59 -42.06
N ASP A 192 -11.28 26.48 -42.72
CA ASP A 192 -10.95 25.22 -42.09
C ASP A 192 -9.44 25.04 -42.06
N LEU A 193 -8.88 24.96 -40.86
CA LEU A 193 -7.50 24.60 -40.65
C LEU A 193 -7.41 23.11 -40.35
N PRO A 194 -6.57 22.36 -41.10
CA PRO A 194 -6.37 20.93 -40.82
C PRO A 194 -5.69 20.72 -39.49
N GLN A 195 -5.71 19.49 -38.98
CA GLN A 195 -4.89 19.12 -37.83
C GLN A 195 -3.41 19.40 -38.13
N MET A 196 -2.68 19.73 -37.04
CA MET A 196 -1.22 19.91 -37.10
C MET A 196 -0.56 18.81 -36.32
N GLU A 197 0.32 18.04 -36.92
CA GLU A 197 1.19 17.11 -36.25
C GLU A 197 2.56 17.75 -36.05
N ILE A 198 3.03 17.81 -34.80
CA ILE A 198 4.28 18.48 -34.44
C ILE A 198 5.17 17.49 -33.70
N PRO A 199 6.42 17.25 -34.12
CA PRO A 199 7.39 16.44 -33.40
C PRO A 199 7.61 16.97 -31.97
N LEU A 200 7.75 16.07 -30.99
CA LEU A 200 7.92 16.45 -29.57
C LEU A 200 9.20 17.25 -29.33
N GLU A 201 10.27 16.99 -30.10
CA GLU A 201 11.53 17.74 -30.02
C GLU A 201 11.35 19.25 -30.31
N LYS A 202 10.35 19.60 -31.12
CA LYS A 202 10.01 21.00 -31.44
C LYS A 202 8.92 21.55 -30.49
N TRP A 203 7.94 20.71 -30.19
CA TRP A 203 6.81 21.12 -29.34
C TRP A 203 7.18 21.39 -27.90
N ILE A 204 7.97 20.50 -27.29
CA ILE A 204 8.31 20.57 -25.85
C ILE A 204 9.06 21.86 -25.49
N PRO A 205 10.06 22.33 -26.27
CA PRO A 205 10.69 23.64 -26.04
C PRO A 205 9.69 24.79 -26.00
N PHE A 206 8.81 24.83 -26.98
CA PHE A 206 7.78 25.87 -27.06
C PHE A 206 6.79 25.78 -25.88
N PHE A 207 6.26 24.58 -25.60
CA PHE A 207 5.28 24.40 -24.56
C PHE A 207 5.86 24.68 -23.17
N GLY A 208 7.10 24.28 -22.91
CA GLY A 208 7.81 24.59 -21.68
C GLY A 208 7.98 26.11 -21.45
N LEU A 209 8.42 26.86 -22.47
CA LEU A 209 8.51 28.32 -22.43
C LEU A 209 7.14 28.98 -22.25
N TRP A 210 6.14 28.53 -23.01
CA TRP A 210 4.79 29.08 -22.90
C TRP A 210 4.18 28.81 -21.52
N LEU A 211 4.40 27.64 -20.97
CA LEU A 211 3.87 27.30 -19.64
C LEU A 211 4.54 28.14 -18.55
N ALA A 212 5.82 28.46 -18.69
CA ALA A 212 6.55 29.36 -17.80
C ALA A 212 6.05 30.83 -17.95
N ASP A 213 6.31 31.45 -19.07
CA ASP A 213 6.16 32.90 -19.30
C ASP A 213 5.09 33.28 -20.32
N GLY A 214 4.31 32.31 -20.79
CA GLY A 214 3.30 32.55 -21.82
C GLY A 214 1.90 32.78 -21.26
N CYS A 215 1.04 33.33 -22.09
CA CYS A 215 -0.38 33.50 -21.80
C CYS A 215 -1.24 33.45 -23.07
N THR A 216 -2.56 33.26 -22.86
CA THR A 216 -3.63 33.33 -23.87
C THR A 216 -4.65 34.39 -23.47
N ALA A 217 -4.19 35.55 -22.96
CA ALA A 217 -5.06 36.59 -22.40
C ALA A 217 -5.84 37.37 -23.48
N ARG A 218 -5.26 37.51 -24.67
CA ARG A 218 -5.91 38.15 -25.82
C ARG A 218 -6.51 37.08 -26.73
N GLU A 219 -7.70 37.35 -27.24
CA GLU A 219 -8.38 36.43 -28.15
C GLU A 219 -7.54 36.14 -29.39
N TYR A 220 -7.41 34.85 -29.74
CA TYR A 220 -6.62 34.32 -30.87
C TYR A 220 -5.13 34.68 -30.84
N THR A 221 -4.62 35.15 -29.71
CA THR A 221 -3.19 35.49 -29.55
C THR A 221 -2.58 34.65 -28.45
N VAL A 222 -1.47 34.00 -28.78
CA VAL A 222 -0.59 33.32 -27.83
C VAL A 222 0.63 34.19 -27.63
N SER A 223 0.88 34.64 -26.41
CA SER A 223 1.98 35.55 -26.09
C SER A 223 3.00 34.87 -25.19
N ILE A 224 4.29 35.12 -25.45
CA ILE A 224 5.41 34.76 -24.57
C ILE A 224 6.21 36.02 -24.28
N LYS A 225 6.51 36.29 -23.01
CA LYS A 225 7.30 37.45 -22.59
C LYS A 225 8.68 37.00 -22.12
N GLN A 226 9.76 37.63 -22.67
CA GLN A 226 11.12 37.32 -22.23
C GLN A 226 12.02 38.54 -22.15
N PHE A 227 13.08 38.41 -21.32
CA PHE A 227 14.00 39.50 -20.98
C PHE A 227 15.41 39.21 -21.49
N GLY A 228 16.19 40.31 -21.71
CA GLY A 228 17.62 40.26 -21.97
C GLY A 228 18.02 39.38 -23.13
N SER A 229 19.12 38.64 -22.99
CA SER A 229 19.65 37.70 -23.98
C SER A 229 18.75 36.51 -24.28
N ASN A 230 17.82 36.18 -23.37
CA ASN A 230 16.91 35.04 -23.52
C ASN A 230 15.98 35.16 -24.75
N ARG A 231 15.76 36.39 -25.22
CA ARG A 231 14.94 36.67 -26.42
C ARG A 231 15.39 35.92 -27.68
N SER A 232 16.70 35.74 -27.87
CA SER A 232 17.24 34.99 -29.03
C SER A 232 16.81 33.53 -29.00
N MET A 233 16.75 32.92 -27.84
CA MET A 233 16.31 31.53 -27.67
C MET A 233 14.82 31.35 -27.95
N VAL A 234 13.99 32.33 -27.59
CA VAL A 234 12.55 32.31 -27.92
C VAL A 234 12.36 32.40 -29.44
N ARG A 235 13.09 33.31 -30.14
CA ARG A 235 13.04 33.39 -31.62
C ARG A 235 13.37 32.05 -32.25
N GLN A 236 14.47 31.43 -31.82
CA GLN A 236 14.87 30.11 -32.35
C GLN A 236 13.77 29.06 -32.18
N VAL A 237 13.14 28.97 -30.98
CA VAL A 237 12.07 27.98 -30.73
C VAL A 237 10.85 28.24 -31.62
N LEU A 238 10.49 29.52 -31.86
CA LEU A 238 9.36 29.88 -32.71
C LEU A 238 9.67 29.62 -34.21
N ASP A 239 10.90 29.91 -34.64
CA ASP A 239 11.37 29.66 -36.00
C ASP A 239 11.45 28.16 -36.29
N ASP A 240 11.94 27.35 -35.35
CA ASP A 240 12.01 25.87 -35.44
C ASP A 240 10.63 25.22 -35.61
N LEU A 241 9.58 25.87 -35.03
CA LEU A 241 8.19 25.45 -35.23
C LEU A 241 7.55 26.00 -36.50
N GLY A 242 8.23 26.91 -37.21
CA GLY A 242 7.67 27.61 -38.36
C GLY A 242 6.50 28.55 -38.03
N LEU A 243 6.43 29.03 -36.79
CA LEU A 243 5.35 29.93 -36.34
C LEU A 243 5.64 31.36 -36.74
N LYS A 244 4.63 32.04 -37.33
CA LYS A 244 4.70 33.50 -37.59
C LYS A 244 4.37 34.22 -36.31
N TYR A 245 5.24 35.15 -35.91
CA TYR A 245 5.07 35.96 -34.71
C TYR A 245 5.44 37.41 -34.95
N CYS A 246 4.94 38.30 -34.05
CA CYS A 246 5.34 39.70 -33.95
C CYS A 246 6.11 39.90 -32.66
N GLU A 247 7.28 40.52 -32.72
CA GLU A 247 8.06 40.90 -31.52
C GLU A 247 7.84 42.37 -31.20
N TYR A 248 7.29 42.64 -29.99
CA TYR A 248 7.07 43.97 -29.47
C TYR A 248 8.05 44.23 -28.33
N LYS A 249 9.00 45.16 -28.53
CA LYS A 249 9.96 45.60 -27.51
C LYS A 249 9.28 46.57 -26.54
N GLU A 250 9.47 46.38 -25.24
CA GLU A 250 9.06 47.35 -24.23
C GLU A 250 10.03 48.56 -24.19
N LYS A 251 9.51 49.79 -24.16
CA LYS A 251 10.32 51.01 -24.28
C LYS A 251 11.32 51.22 -23.15
N ASP A 252 10.96 50.81 -21.91
CA ASP A 252 11.72 51.09 -20.69
C ASP A 252 12.38 49.88 -20.04
N ARG A 253 12.30 48.68 -20.71
CA ARG A 253 12.86 47.44 -20.21
C ARG A 253 13.46 46.62 -21.35
N GLU A 254 14.55 45.91 -21.05
CA GLU A 254 15.09 44.91 -22.00
C GLU A 254 14.19 43.69 -22.14
N ALA A 255 12.90 43.87 -22.38
CA ALA A 255 11.89 42.84 -22.52
C ALA A 255 11.24 42.88 -23.89
N SER A 256 10.83 41.76 -24.39
CA SER A 256 10.01 41.60 -25.61
C SER A 256 8.83 40.70 -25.36
N ASN A 257 7.66 41.06 -25.92
CA ASN A 257 6.52 40.17 -26.06
C ASN A 257 6.55 39.57 -27.47
N PHE A 258 6.44 38.26 -27.55
CA PHE A 258 6.32 37.50 -28.80
C PHE A 258 4.86 37.09 -28.95
N ASP A 259 4.13 37.74 -29.86
CA ASP A 259 2.71 37.48 -30.11
C ASP A 259 2.53 36.61 -31.36
N ILE A 260 1.96 35.44 -31.19
CA ILE A 260 1.66 34.46 -32.23
C ILE A 260 0.15 34.52 -32.50
N HIS A 261 -0.24 34.98 -33.67
CA HIS A 261 -1.64 35.12 -34.08
C HIS A 261 -2.13 33.84 -34.73
N SER A 262 -2.52 32.84 -33.92
CA SER A 262 -3.04 31.54 -34.35
C SER A 262 -4.28 31.15 -33.57
N LYS A 263 -5.43 31.08 -34.24
CA LYS A 263 -6.68 30.63 -33.61
C LYS A 263 -6.62 29.19 -33.15
N GLN A 264 -6.04 28.31 -33.96
CA GLN A 264 -5.91 26.88 -33.64
C GLN A 264 -5.00 26.67 -32.40
N LEU A 265 -3.83 27.31 -32.40
CA LEU A 265 -2.91 27.23 -31.27
C LEU A 265 -3.49 27.85 -29.99
N TYR A 266 -4.19 28.99 -30.12
CA TYR A 266 -4.89 29.62 -29.03
C TYR A 266 -5.97 28.70 -28.41
N GLN A 267 -6.80 28.07 -29.24
CA GLN A 267 -7.83 27.13 -28.77
C GLN A 267 -7.23 25.93 -28.05
N TYR A 268 -6.13 25.42 -28.59
CA TYR A 268 -5.43 24.29 -27.98
C TYR A 268 -4.81 24.66 -26.63
N LEU A 269 -4.10 25.81 -26.54
CA LEU A 269 -3.37 26.17 -25.33
C LEU A 269 -4.26 26.68 -24.19
N ARG A 270 -5.42 27.28 -24.49
CA ARG A 270 -6.33 27.79 -23.46
C ARG A 270 -6.85 26.74 -22.49
N GLN A 271 -6.85 25.45 -22.85
CA GLN A 271 -7.25 24.35 -21.99
C GLN A 271 -6.32 24.18 -20.77
N PHE A 272 -5.07 24.60 -20.90
CA PHE A 272 -4.08 24.50 -19.80
C PHE A 272 -4.18 25.64 -18.78
N GLY A 273 -5.23 26.43 -18.83
CA GLY A 273 -5.61 27.43 -17.82
C GLY A 273 -4.83 28.72 -17.88
N LYS A 274 -5.14 29.59 -16.92
CA LYS A 274 -4.42 30.85 -16.63
C LYS A 274 -3.47 30.63 -15.47
N SER A 275 -2.74 31.64 -15.04
CA SER A 275 -1.66 31.55 -14.02
C SER A 275 -1.94 30.63 -12.84
N LYS A 276 -3.14 30.71 -12.21
CA LYS A 276 -3.50 29.89 -11.03
C LYS A 276 -3.97 28.48 -11.37
N ASP A 277 -4.37 28.26 -12.64
CA ASP A 277 -4.95 27.01 -13.09
C ASP A 277 -4.02 26.25 -14.06
N LYS A 278 -2.83 26.80 -14.38
CA LYS A 278 -1.85 26.15 -15.23
C LYS A 278 -1.45 24.79 -14.68
N TYR A 279 -1.26 23.80 -15.57
CA TYR A 279 -0.81 22.46 -15.21
C TYR A 279 0.01 21.82 -16.32
N ILE A 280 0.83 20.84 -15.97
CA ILE A 280 1.54 19.99 -16.94
C ILE A 280 0.62 18.80 -17.24
N PRO A 281 0.22 18.60 -18.50
CA PRO A 281 -0.69 17.52 -18.85
C PRO A 281 -0.04 16.14 -18.64
N ARG A 282 -0.87 15.16 -18.28
CA ARG A 282 -0.42 13.81 -17.94
C ARG A 282 0.43 13.16 -19.02
N TRP A 283 0.07 13.38 -20.30
CA TRP A 283 0.83 12.81 -21.41
C TRP A 283 2.30 13.30 -21.48
N ILE A 284 2.60 14.55 -21.03
CA ILE A 284 4.00 15.04 -20.89
C ILE A 284 4.68 14.35 -19.71
N LEU A 285 3.97 14.25 -18.58
CA LEU A 285 4.53 13.63 -17.38
C LEU A 285 4.88 12.15 -17.60
N ASP A 286 4.22 11.47 -18.52
CA ASP A 286 4.46 10.06 -18.86
C ASP A 286 5.53 9.83 -19.95
N LEU A 287 6.11 10.89 -20.54
CA LEU A 287 7.14 10.78 -21.58
C LEU A 287 8.44 10.15 -21.08
N ASP A 288 9.26 9.73 -22.03
CA ASP A 288 10.61 9.27 -21.81
C ASP A 288 11.49 10.34 -21.15
N ILE A 289 12.50 9.89 -20.44
CA ILE A 289 13.42 10.72 -19.65
C ILE A 289 14.05 11.85 -20.46
N GLU A 290 14.34 11.63 -21.76
CA GLU A 290 14.95 12.63 -22.65
C GLU A 290 13.99 13.79 -22.93
N TYR A 291 12.70 13.51 -23.15
CA TYR A 291 11.68 14.54 -23.34
C TYR A 291 11.37 15.27 -22.02
N LEU A 292 11.41 14.58 -20.88
CA LEU A 292 11.28 15.22 -19.58
C LEU A 292 12.45 16.15 -19.27
N ARG A 293 13.69 15.78 -19.65
CA ARG A 293 14.88 16.65 -19.56
C ARG A 293 14.73 17.89 -20.45
N LEU A 294 14.24 17.69 -21.67
CA LEU A 294 13.99 18.78 -22.60
C LEU A 294 12.95 19.75 -22.05
N PHE A 295 11.83 19.24 -21.55
CA PHE A 295 10.80 20.07 -20.89
C PHE A 295 11.36 20.81 -19.69
N TRP A 296 12.07 20.12 -18.81
CA TRP A 296 12.71 20.70 -17.63
C TRP A 296 13.64 21.84 -17.97
N LYS A 297 14.50 21.65 -18.99
CA LYS A 297 15.42 22.67 -19.50
C LYS A 297 14.68 23.95 -19.91
N TRP A 298 13.65 23.82 -20.70
CA TRP A 298 12.95 24.98 -21.27
C TRP A 298 12.01 25.65 -20.28
N TYR A 299 11.37 24.91 -19.42
CA TYR A 299 10.56 25.48 -18.35
C TYR A 299 11.43 26.27 -17.35
N THR A 300 12.53 25.67 -16.86
CA THR A 300 13.44 26.33 -15.92
C THR A 300 14.22 27.51 -16.55
N PHE A 301 14.42 27.48 -17.84
CA PHE A 301 14.96 28.62 -18.58
C PHE A 301 14.04 29.85 -18.51
N GLY A 302 12.71 29.66 -18.60
CA GLY A 302 11.72 30.73 -18.50
C GLY A 302 11.53 31.23 -17.05
N ASP A 303 11.22 30.33 -16.12
CA ASP A 303 10.68 30.65 -14.79
C ASP A 303 11.56 30.11 -13.64
N SER A 304 12.88 30.38 -13.69
CA SER A 304 13.71 30.00 -12.55
C SER A 304 14.66 31.11 -12.11
N THR A 305 14.89 31.19 -10.80
CA THR A 305 15.88 32.08 -10.20
C THR A 305 16.92 31.27 -9.42
N LYS A 306 18.20 31.65 -9.55
CA LYS A 306 19.26 31.07 -8.73
C LYS A 306 19.13 31.55 -7.26
N ASN A 307 19.26 30.65 -6.32
CA ASN A 307 19.23 30.95 -4.89
C ASN A 307 20.38 30.17 -4.21
N GLY A 308 21.53 30.81 -4.09
CA GLY A 308 22.75 30.15 -3.60
C GLY A 308 23.15 28.98 -4.48
N GLU A 309 23.29 27.78 -3.89
CA GLU A 309 23.60 26.55 -4.61
C GLU A 309 22.38 25.87 -5.28
N GLY A 310 21.16 26.37 -5.03
CA GLY A 310 19.91 25.82 -5.54
C GLY A 310 19.23 26.70 -6.59
N THR A 311 18.19 26.18 -7.20
CA THR A 311 17.30 26.89 -8.09
C THR A 311 15.90 26.92 -7.50
N LYS A 312 15.21 28.06 -7.63
CA LYS A 312 13.87 28.30 -7.10
C LYS A 312 12.91 28.65 -8.22
N ILE A 313 11.73 28.06 -8.16
CA ILE A 313 10.56 28.41 -8.98
C ILE A 313 9.44 28.81 -8.04
N SER A 314 8.61 29.77 -8.44
CA SER A 314 7.44 30.18 -7.67
C SER A 314 6.21 30.23 -8.55
N SER A 315 5.10 29.66 -8.09
CA SER A 315 3.84 29.68 -8.82
C SER A 315 2.65 29.77 -7.86
N VAL A 316 1.58 30.37 -8.34
CA VAL A 316 0.26 30.34 -7.67
C VAL A 316 -0.56 29.10 -8.03
N SER A 317 -0.11 28.31 -9.01
CA SER A 317 -0.75 27.04 -9.37
C SER A 317 -0.13 25.88 -8.59
N LYS A 318 -0.94 25.25 -7.74
CA LYS A 318 -0.60 24.01 -7.05
C LYS A 318 -0.31 22.88 -8.04
N MET A 319 -1.19 22.67 -9.03
CA MET A 319 -1.09 21.60 -10.02
C MET A 319 0.19 21.69 -10.86
N LEU A 320 0.60 22.91 -11.23
CA LEU A 320 1.84 23.14 -11.96
C LEU A 320 3.06 22.74 -11.13
N ILE A 321 3.10 23.13 -9.87
CA ILE A 321 4.20 22.79 -8.95
C ILE A 321 4.26 21.29 -8.66
N GLU A 322 3.13 20.62 -8.52
CA GLU A 322 3.07 19.16 -8.33
C GLU A 322 3.58 18.41 -9.59
N GLY A 323 3.23 18.89 -10.78
CA GLY A 323 3.77 18.35 -12.03
C GLY A 323 5.29 18.56 -12.17
N LEU A 324 5.81 19.73 -11.80
CA LEU A 324 7.26 19.99 -11.76
C LEU A 324 7.96 19.11 -10.73
N GLN A 325 7.34 18.87 -9.58
CA GLN A 325 7.86 17.95 -8.56
C GLN A 325 7.97 16.52 -9.10
N GLU A 326 6.96 16.06 -9.83
CA GLU A 326 6.99 14.74 -10.48
C GLU A 326 8.13 14.64 -11.51
N ILE A 327 8.29 15.65 -12.38
CA ILE A 327 9.38 15.67 -13.36
C ILE A 327 10.75 15.67 -12.65
N ALA A 328 10.93 16.50 -11.62
CA ALA A 328 12.18 16.54 -10.86
C ALA A 328 12.53 15.17 -10.27
N LEU A 329 11.55 14.46 -9.68
CA LEU A 329 11.73 13.12 -9.14
C LEU A 329 12.14 12.12 -10.23
N LYS A 330 11.46 12.13 -11.39
CA LYS A 330 11.78 11.28 -12.53
C LYS A 330 13.17 11.56 -13.12
N LEU A 331 13.62 12.79 -13.05
CA LEU A 331 14.98 13.20 -13.42
C LEU A 331 16.03 12.91 -12.34
N GLY A 332 15.63 12.36 -11.20
CA GLY A 332 16.50 12.08 -10.07
C GLY A 332 16.99 13.34 -9.34
N VAL A 333 16.24 14.43 -9.46
CA VAL A 333 16.56 15.73 -8.84
C VAL A 333 15.83 15.87 -7.51
N LEU A 334 16.58 16.16 -6.44
CA LEU A 334 16.00 16.42 -5.14
C LEU A 334 15.25 17.75 -5.15
N CYS A 335 14.00 17.74 -4.70
CA CYS A 335 13.15 18.92 -4.64
C CYS A 335 12.35 19.02 -3.34
N GLN A 336 11.95 20.23 -3.02
CA GLN A 336 11.10 20.53 -1.88
C GLN A 336 10.09 21.62 -2.26
N VAL A 337 8.84 21.46 -1.80
CA VAL A 337 7.78 22.45 -1.96
C VAL A 337 7.49 23.08 -0.61
N ARG A 338 7.44 24.41 -0.56
CA ARG A 338 6.97 25.18 0.58
C ARG A 338 5.78 26.02 0.16
N ILE A 339 4.82 26.19 1.05
CA ILE A 339 3.64 27.02 0.81
C ILE A 339 3.81 28.31 1.63
N GLN A 340 3.74 29.44 0.94
CA GLN A 340 3.69 30.76 1.57
C GLN A 340 2.23 31.24 1.52
N SER A 341 1.58 31.22 2.66
CA SER A 341 0.24 31.77 2.84
C SER A 341 0.34 33.23 3.29
N TYR A 342 -0.64 34.02 2.92
CA TYR A 342 -0.73 35.43 3.30
C TYR A 342 -1.86 35.61 4.31
N GLU A 343 -1.60 36.35 5.41
CA GLU A 343 -2.57 36.60 6.49
C GLU A 343 -3.85 37.31 6.00
N ASN A 344 -3.77 38.03 4.90
CA ASN A 344 -4.88 38.78 4.30
C ASN A 344 -5.78 37.96 3.37
N GLY A 345 -5.69 36.61 3.40
CA GLY A 345 -6.50 35.74 2.53
C GLY A 345 -6.08 35.77 1.05
N GLY A 346 -4.87 36.22 0.73
CA GLY A 346 -4.32 36.20 -0.64
C GLY A 346 -4.09 34.77 -1.17
N THR A 347 -4.00 34.64 -2.49
CA THR A 347 -3.71 33.38 -3.14
C THR A 347 -2.37 32.81 -2.66
N PRO A 348 -2.30 31.57 -2.15
CA PRO A 348 -1.06 30.98 -1.67
C PRO A 348 -0.01 30.92 -2.78
N LEU A 349 1.25 31.17 -2.43
CA LEU A 349 2.39 31.03 -3.33
C LEU A 349 3.13 29.73 -3.02
N TYR A 350 3.26 28.88 -4.01
CA TYR A 350 4.01 27.64 -3.92
C TYR A 350 5.46 27.88 -4.34
N LEU A 351 6.38 27.64 -3.42
CA LEU A 351 7.81 27.82 -3.59
C LEU A 351 8.44 26.45 -3.81
N PHE A 352 8.89 26.20 -5.02
CA PHE A 352 9.56 24.97 -5.40
C PHE A 352 11.07 25.21 -5.47
N GLN A 353 11.81 24.48 -4.64
CA GLN A 353 13.27 24.52 -4.60
C GLN A 353 13.84 23.16 -5.00
N PHE A 354 14.88 23.15 -5.83
CA PHE A 354 15.56 21.94 -6.23
C PHE A 354 17.09 22.11 -6.20
N ASN A 355 17.77 20.99 -5.84
CA ASN A 355 19.22 20.89 -5.78
C ASN A 355 19.67 19.55 -6.36
N SER A 356 20.61 19.59 -7.27
CA SER A 356 21.14 18.37 -7.91
C SER A 356 22.16 17.60 -7.08
N LYS A 357 22.65 18.16 -5.96
CA LYS A 357 23.83 17.64 -5.26
C LYS A 357 23.55 16.63 -4.13
N SER A 358 22.38 16.65 -3.51
CA SER A 358 22.10 15.78 -2.35
C SER A 358 20.87 14.91 -2.58
N LYS A 359 21.05 13.60 -2.68
CA LYS A 359 19.98 12.64 -2.99
C LYS A 359 19.43 11.93 -1.75
N ASN A 360 20.22 11.76 -0.71
CA ASN A 360 19.88 11.02 0.50
C ASN A 360 20.01 11.92 1.73
N ILE A 361 19.12 11.74 2.69
CA ILE A 361 19.06 12.57 3.89
C ILE A 361 19.17 11.72 5.13
N ARG A 362 20.10 12.12 6.03
CA ARG A 362 20.11 11.67 7.41
C ARG A 362 18.98 12.36 8.18
N TYR A 363 18.29 11.63 9.03
CA TYR A 363 17.44 12.23 10.03
C TYR A 363 18.30 12.63 11.25
N CYS A 364 17.93 13.78 11.85
CA CYS A 364 18.65 14.29 13.03
C CYS A 364 18.03 13.82 14.33
N ASN A 365 16.75 13.38 14.29
CA ASN A 365 15.97 13.05 15.47
C ASN A 365 15.02 11.88 15.19
N LYS A 366 15.11 10.86 16.08
CA LYS A 366 14.17 9.73 16.13
C LYS A 366 13.53 9.74 17.52
N GLN A 367 12.23 9.82 17.56
CA GLN A 367 11.47 9.88 18.81
C GLN A 367 10.33 8.87 18.79
N VAL A 368 10.04 8.28 19.95
CA VAL A 368 8.84 7.49 20.18
C VAL A 368 7.73 8.45 20.59
N VAL A 369 6.56 8.33 19.98
CA VAL A 369 5.35 9.07 20.26
C VAL A 369 4.31 8.07 20.74
N SER A 370 4.13 7.95 22.06
CA SER A 370 3.29 6.91 22.67
C SER A 370 1.83 7.32 22.85
N ASP A 371 1.51 8.60 22.69
CA ASP A 371 0.18 9.17 22.95
C ASP A 371 -0.54 9.65 21.68
N TYR A 372 -0.09 9.23 20.50
CA TYR A 372 -0.74 9.58 19.25
C TYR A 372 -2.14 8.97 19.18
N LYS A 373 -3.16 9.84 19.18
CA LYS A 373 -4.57 9.48 19.04
C LYS A 373 -5.09 9.97 17.70
N GLY A 374 -5.13 9.10 16.72
CA GLY A 374 -5.60 9.41 15.37
C GLY A 374 -5.68 8.16 14.51
N LYS A 375 -6.15 8.33 13.29
CA LYS A 375 -6.14 7.24 12.31
C LYS A 375 -4.72 6.98 11.83
N VAL A 376 -4.44 5.72 11.58
CA VAL A 376 -3.25 5.29 10.84
C VAL A 376 -3.68 4.51 9.62
N TRP A 377 -2.91 4.65 8.53
CA TRP A 377 -3.29 4.07 7.26
C TRP A 377 -2.08 3.53 6.49
N CYS A 378 -2.32 2.61 5.59
CA CYS A 378 -1.33 2.13 4.63
C CYS A 378 -2.01 1.65 3.35
N VAL A 379 -1.20 1.43 2.31
CA VAL A 379 -1.63 0.80 1.07
C VAL A 379 -0.75 -0.41 0.76
N THR A 380 -1.34 -1.42 0.16
CA THR A 380 -0.61 -2.49 -0.53
C THR A 380 -0.67 -2.20 -2.02
N LEU A 381 0.47 -2.33 -2.70
CA LEU A 381 0.60 -2.06 -4.13
C LEU A 381 0.76 -3.35 -4.93
N ARG A 382 0.24 -3.36 -6.16
CA ARG A 382 0.30 -4.54 -7.07
C ARG A 382 1.72 -4.96 -7.43
N LYS A 383 2.68 -4.02 -7.54
CA LYS A 383 4.01 -4.34 -8.10
C LYS A 383 5.17 -4.11 -7.15
N ASN A 384 5.13 -3.11 -6.28
CA ASN A 384 6.29 -2.67 -5.51
C ASN A 384 5.94 -2.52 -4.03
N SER A 385 6.94 -2.71 -3.17
CA SER A 385 6.78 -2.59 -1.72
C SER A 385 7.22 -1.23 -1.16
N VAL A 386 7.63 -0.30 -2.02
CA VAL A 386 8.08 1.06 -1.66
C VAL A 386 7.35 2.06 -2.54
N PHE A 387 6.84 3.13 -1.95
CA PHE A 387 6.17 4.20 -2.70
C PHE A 387 6.46 5.58 -2.11
N LEU A 388 6.14 6.61 -2.87
CA LEU A 388 6.41 7.99 -2.51
C LEU A 388 5.33 8.53 -1.58
N VAL A 389 5.75 9.01 -0.42
CA VAL A 389 4.91 9.69 0.57
C VAL A 389 5.40 11.11 0.83
N ARG A 390 4.49 11.95 1.34
CA ARG A 390 4.78 13.32 1.77
C ARG A 390 4.14 13.59 3.12
N ARG A 391 4.91 14.17 4.04
CA ARG A 391 4.39 14.71 5.29
C ARG A 391 4.92 16.11 5.52
N LYS A 392 4.04 17.07 5.84
CA LYS A 392 4.36 18.50 6.01
C LYS A 392 5.18 19.08 4.84
N GLY A 393 4.81 18.68 3.60
CA GLY A 393 5.48 19.15 2.37
C GLY A 393 6.82 18.46 2.05
N ILE A 394 7.31 17.57 2.91
CA ILE A 394 8.58 16.87 2.73
C ILE A 394 8.32 15.47 2.19
N ILE A 395 8.94 15.16 1.06
CA ILE A 395 8.79 13.88 0.35
C ILE A 395 9.83 12.85 0.80
N THR A 396 9.44 11.58 0.80
CA THR A 396 10.35 10.44 1.00
C THR A 396 9.79 9.17 0.37
N PHE A 397 10.67 8.23 0.02
CA PHE A 397 10.26 6.87 -0.30
C PHE A 397 10.15 6.05 0.99
N SER A 398 9.06 5.32 1.15
CA SER A 398 8.80 4.52 2.34
C SER A 398 8.12 3.21 1.96
N GLY A 399 8.29 2.17 2.76
CA GLY A 399 7.71 0.87 2.49
C GLY A 399 6.19 0.85 2.66
N ASN A 400 5.54 -0.09 2.00
CA ASN A 400 4.13 -0.38 2.22
C ASN A 400 3.96 -1.42 3.34
N CYS A 401 2.72 -1.56 3.78
CA CYS A 401 2.31 -2.71 4.57
C CYS A 401 2.36 -3.97 3.69
N LEU A 402 2.95 -5.04 4.19
CA LEU A 402 2.61 -6.35 3.66
C LEU A 402 1.30 -6.74 4.36
N GLY A 403 0.22 -6.79 3.61
CA GLY A 403 -0.90 -7.63 3.98
C GLY A 403 -0.36 -9.04 4.24
N ASN A 404 -1.13 -9.89 4.87
CA ASN A 404 -0.77 -11.27 5.22
C ASN A 404 -0.27 -12.17 4.06
N ASN A 405 0.04 -11.59 2.93
CA ASN A 405 0.53 -12.28 1.78
C ASN A 405 2.00 -12.66 1.97
N ALA A 406 2.23 -13.88 2.46
CA ALA A 406 3.45 -14.61 2.14
C ALA A 406 3.66 -14.75 0.61
N TYR A 407 2.65 -14.42 -0.15
CA TYR A 407 2.60 -14.39 -1.61
C TYR A 407 2.51 -12.93 -2.04
N ALA A 408 3.62 -12.19 -1.86
CA ALA A 408 3.72 -10.86 -2.43
C ALA A 408 3.22 -10.88 -3.87
N SER A 409 2.46 -9.88 -4.21
CA SER A 409 1.85 -9.50 -5.48
C SER A 409 2.78 -9.48 -6.70
N ASN A 410 3.78 -10.35 -6.77
CA ASN A 410 4.64 -10.47 -7.93
C ASN A 410 4.28 -11.75 -8.70
N PRO A 411 3.58 -11.66 -9.85
CA PRO A 411 3.22 -12.81 -10.67
C PRO A 411 4.41 -13.68 -11.07
N SER A 412 5.62 -13.11 -11.14
CA SER A 412 6.86 -13.82 -11.45
C SER A 412 7.30 -14.81 -10.37
N TRP A 413 6.68 -14.81 -9.17
CA TRP A 413 7.00 -15.69 -8.05
C TRP A 413 6.05 -16.89 -7.94
N TYR A 414 4.88 -16.81 -8.56
CA TYR A 414 3.91 -17.90 -8.56
C TYR A 414 4.03 -18.73 -9.82
N VAL A 415 5.04 -19.59 -9.87
CA VAL A 415 5.11 -20.67 -10.84
C VAL A 415 4.30 -21.84 -10.26
N GLY A 416 2.99 -21.69 -10.24
CA GLY A 416 2.07 -22.74 -9.82
C GLY A 416 1.63 -23.59 -11.02
N GLY A 417 1.87 -24.87 -10.96
CA GLY A 417 1.42 -25.83 -11.95
C GLY A 417 2.28 -25.90 -13.22
N ASP A 418 1.75 -26.53 -14.25
CA ASP A 418 2.43 -26.88 -15.50
C ASP A 418 2.78 -25.69 -16.43
N ASN A 419 2.69 -24.47 -15.95
CA ASN A 419 2.91 -23.27 -16.75
C ASN A 419 4.39 -22.91 -16.79
N LYS A 420 5.08 -23.29 -17.83
CA LYS A 420 6.52 -23.07 -18.05
C LYS A 420 6.91 -21.59 -18.16
N ASN A 421 5.95 -20.67 -18.36
CA ASN A 421 6.17 -19.24 -18.60
C ASN A 421 5.81 -18.33 -17.42
N GLY A 422 5.42 -18.88 -16.25
CA GLY A 422 5.13 -18.07 -15.06
C GLY A 422 3.83 -17.24 -15.12
N GLU A 423 3.03 -17.39 -16.15
CA GLU A 423 1.71 -16.77 -16.27
C GLU A 423 0.64 -17.76 -15.78
N SER A 424 0.08 -17.50 -14.62
CA SER A 424 -1.10 -18.18 -14.08
C SER A 424 -2.33 -17.32 -14.35
N GLU A 425 -3.48 -17.92 -14.67
CA GLU A 425 -4.77 -17.24 -14.73
C GLU A 425 -5.14 -16.54 -13.41
N LEU A 426 -4.49 -16.94 -12.30
CA LEU A 426 -4.59 -16.30 -10.98
C LEU A 426 -3.55 -15.19 -10.77
N ALA A 427 -2.68 -14.91 -11.75
CA ALA A 427 -1.70 -13.84 -11.66
C ALA A 427 -2.43 -12.50 -11.78
N GLY A 428 -2.49 -11.77 -10.70
CA GLY A 428 -3.15 -10.46 -10.62
C GLY A 428 -4.56 -10.49 -9.99
N GLU A 429 -5.09 -11.67 -9.62
CA GLU A 429 -6.32 -11.73 -8.83
C GLU A 429 -6.05 -11.44 -7.34
N GLU A 430 -6.90 -10.60 -6.75
CA GLU A 430 -6.87 -10.27 -5.33
C GLU A 430 -7.23 -11.51 -4.50
N PHE A 431 -6.31 -11.94 -3.63
CA PHE A 431 -6.60 -13.01 -2.69
C PHE A 431 -7.51 -12.55 -1.55
N PHE A 432 -7.38 -11.29 -1.08
CA PHE A 432 -8.13 -10.78 0.07
C PHE A 432 -8.35 -9.27 0.01
N ASP A 433 -9.53 -8.81 -0.38
CA ASP A 433 -9.98 -7.43 -0.16
C ASP A 433 -10.33 -7.16 1.33
N THR A 434 -10.45 -8.22 2.14
CA THR A 434 -10.79 -8.18 3.57
C THR A 434 -9.60 -8.05 4.50
N ASP A 435 -8.37 -8.24 4.03
CA ASP A 435 -7.14 -7.99 4.80
C ASP A 435 -7.00 -6.51 5.19
N LYS A 436 -7.77 -5.63 4.52
CA LYS A 436 -7.88 -4.20 4.79
C LYS A 436 -8.46 -3.87 6.18
N ASP A 437 -9.36 -4.72 6.66
CA ASP A 437 -10.12 -4.49 7.88
C ASP A 437 -9.61 -5.32 9.06
N PHE A 438 -8.58 -6.14 8.85
CA PHE A 438 -8.04 -6.98 9.90
C PHE A 438 -7.12 -6.20 10.84
N ARG A 439 -7.51 -6.13 12.11
CA ARG A 439 -6.84 -5.38 13.18
C ARG A 439 -6.20 -6.32 14.19
N PRO A 440 -4.86 -6.50 14.18
CA PRO A 440 -4.17 -7.43 15.06
C PRO A 440 -4.44 -7.22 16.54
N ALA A 441 -4.51 -5.97 16.99
CA ALA A 441 -4.80 -5.65 18.38
C ALA A 441 -6.23 -6.03 18.79
N GLU A 442 -7.22 -5.74 17.94
CA GLU A 442 -8.61 -6.15 18.14
C GLU A 442 -8.75 -7.67 18.07
N PHE A 443 -8.00 -8.30 17.17
CA PHE A 443 -7.91 -9.74 17.10
C PHE A 443 -7.32 -10.33 18.39
N MET A 444 -6.21 -9.79 18.91
CA MET A 444 -5.65 -10.24 20.19
C MET A 444 -6.60 -9.95 21.35
N HIS A 445 -7.30 -8.81 21.32
CA HIS A 445 -8.35 -8.49 22.28
C HIS A 445 -9.47 -9.53 22.22
N PHE A 446 -9.99 -9.84 21.04
CA PHE A 446 -10.98 -10.89 20.83
C PHE A 446 -10.47 -12.23 21.41
N CYS A 447 -9.26 -12.65 21.06
CA CYS A 447 -8.66 -13.89 21.54
C CYS A 447 -8.54 -13.91 23.06
N SER A 448 -8.11 -12.80 23.67
CA SER A 448 -8.00 -12.70 25.13
C SER A 448 -9.35 -12.81 25.83
N GLN A 449 -10.43 -12.31 25.23
CA GLN A 449 -11.79 -12.38 25.74
C GLN A 449 -12.43 -13.76 25.51
N MET A 450 -12.15 -14.40 24.40
CA MET A 450 -12.81 -15.63 23.98
C MET A 450 -12.11 -16.90 24.43
N LEU A 451 -10.83 -16.84 24.82
CA LEU A 451 -10.19 -17.97 25.48
C LEU A 451 -10.75 -18.18 26.90
N ARG A 452 -10.94 -19.44 27.30
CA ARG A 452 -11.33 -19.80 28.67
C ARG A 452 -10.34 -19.23 29.69
N PRO A 453 -10.76 -18.97 30.94
CA PRO A 453 -9.84 -18.77 32.05
C PRO A 453 -8.93 -19.99 32.23
N GLU A 454 -7.73 -19.77 32.73
CA GLU A 454 -6.83 -20.87 33.05
C GLU A 454 -7.35 -21.69 34.22
N PRO A 455 -7.46 -23.02 34.06
CA PRO A 455 -7.91 -23.88 35.17
C PRO A 455 -6.84 -23.95 36.28
N LYS A 456 -7.24 -24.41 37.47
CA LYS A 456 -6.29 -24.66 38.57
C LYS A 456 -5.31 -25.78 38.23
N GLU A 457 -5.78 -26.77 37.50
CA GLU A 457 -5.02 -27.96 37.08
C GLU A 457 -3.93 -27.59 36.07
N LYS A 458 -2.71 -28.11 36.29
CA LYS A 458 -1.57 -27.89 35.39
C LYS A 458 -1.76 -28.67 34.09
N GLY A 459 -1.28 -28.13 32.97
CA GLY A 459 -1.33 -28.79 31.65
C GLY A 459 -2.75 -28.93 31.08
N LYS A 460 -3.68 -28.08 31.49
CA LYS A 460 -5.06 -28.01 30.98
C LYS A 460 -5.46 -26.62 30.49
N ALA A 461 -4.51 -25.70 30.41
CA ALA A 461 -4.79 -24.34 30.01
C ALA A 461 -5.22 -24.25 28.53
N PRO A 462 -6.04 -23.26 28.16
CA PRO A 462 -6.33 -22.96 26.76
C PRO A 462 -5.14 -22.28 26.09
N CYS A 463 -5.10 -22.36 24.74
CA CYS A 463 -4.10 -21.66 23.95
C CYS A 463 -4.70 -21.14 22.64
N MET A 464 -3.94 -20.37 21.92
CA MET A 464 -4.21 -20.05 20.51
C MET A 464 -3.03 -20.44 19.62
N ILE A 465 -3.30 -20.81 18.38
CA ILE A 465 -2.32 -21.05 17.35
C ILE A 465 -2.53 -20.03 16.25
N ILE A 466 -1.49 -19.27 15.95
CA ILE A 466 -1.50 -18.29 14.86
C ILE A 466 -0.62 -18.80 13.76
N PHE A 467 -1.16 -18.95 12.55
CA PHE A 467 -0.35 -19.13 11.35
C PHE A 467 0.13 -17.76 10.89
N CYS A 468 1.42 -17.63 10.58
CA CYS A 468 2.03 -16.34 10.25
C CYS A 468 3.25 -16.51 9.34
N GLY A 469 3.68 -15.44 8.68
CA GLY A 469 4.94 -15.41 7.97
C GLY A 469 6.15 -15.48 8.91
N TRP A 470 7.31 -15.83 8.35
CA TRP A 470 8.56 -15.90 9.11
C TRP A 470 8.87 -14.62 9.90
N ASP A 471 8.67 -13.48 9.28
CA ASP A 471 8.92 -12.15 9.83
C ASP A 471 7.85 -11.69 10.85
N GLN A 472 6.64 -12.25 10.78
CA GLN A 472 5.52 -11.89 11.66
C GLN A 472 5.58 -12.58 13.03
N GLN A 473 6.34 -13.66 13.20
CA GLN A 473 6.39 -14.43 14.44
C GLN A 473 6.78 -13.56 15.65
N PHE A 474 7.79 -12.70 15.48
CA PHE A 474 8.27 -11.83 16.55
C PHE A 474 7.21 -10.80 16.97
N TYR A 475 6.46 -10.31 16.01
CA TYR A 475 5.38 -9.38 16.24
C TYR A 475 4.23 -10.00 17.05
N TYR A 476 3.71 -11.14 16.60
CA TYR A 476 2.63 -11.81 17.34
C TYR A 476 3.05 -12.25 18.73
N LYS A 477 4.30 -12.62 18.92
CA LYS A 477 4.86 -12.90 20.23
C LYS A 477 4.81 -11.66 21.13
N GLU A 478 5.30 -10.52 20.64
CA GLU A 478 5.32 -9.26 21.42
C GLU A 478 3.90 -8.74 21.67
N LEU A 479 3.04 -8.73 20.64
CA LEU A 479 1.65 -8.31 20.79
C LEU A 479 0.91 -9.23 21.78
N GLY A 480 1.11 -10.55 21.68
CA GLY A 480 0.54 -11.53 22.60
C GLY A 480 0.88 -11.20 24.06
N GLN A 481 2.12 -10.83 24.36
CA GLN A 481 2.53 -10.45 25.72
C GLN A 481 1.73 -9.26 26.26
N ARG A 482 1.43 -8.26 25.41
CA ARG A 482 0.61 -7.09 25.81
C ARG A 482 -0.83 -7.47 26.18
N TYR A 483 -1.33 -8.58 25.64
CA TYR A 483 -2.68 -9.13 25.94
C TYR A 483 -2.65 -10.29 26.94
N GLY A 484 -1.51 -10.47 27.67
CA GLY A 484 -1.37 -11.45 28.73
C GLY A 484 -1.00 -12.86 28.28
N PHE A 485 -0.53 -13.03 27.04
CA PHE A 485 0.01 -14.30 26.54
C PHE A 485 1.52 -14.33 26.71
N ASN A 486 1.99 -14.76 27.88
CA ASN A 486 3.40 -14.74 28.27
C ASN A 486 4.20 -15.90 27.71
N GLY A 487 3.54 -17.02 27.40
CA GLY A 487 4.15 -18.22 26.82
C GLY A 487 4.03 -18.26 25.29
N CYS A 488 5.10 -18.71 24.62
CA CYS A 488 5.17 -18.81 23.16
C CYS A 488 6.00 -20.03 22.75
N ILE A 489 5.45 -20.87 21.85
CA ILE A 489 6.16 -22.00 21.24
C ILE A 489 6.10 -21.84 19.72
N PRO A 490 7.25 -21.79 19.00
CA PRO A 490 7.25 -21.69 17.55
C PRO A 490 6.93 -23.04 16.89
N LEU A 491 6.16 -22.97 15.79
CA LEU A 491 5.84 -24.10 14.92
C LEU A 491 6.38 -23.86 13.51
N VAL A 492 6.85 -24.92 12.87
CA VAL A 492 7.24 -24.97 11.47
C VAL A 492 6.43 -26.06 10.78
N PHE A 493 5.83 -25.73 9.64
CA PHE A 493 5.05 -26.67 8.85
C PHE A 493 5.76 -26.91 7.53
N ARG A 494 6.32 -28.10 7.35
CA ARG A 494 7.07 -28.50 6.17
C ARG A 494 6.13 -29.07 5.11
N LYS A 495 6.04 -28.40 3.96
CA LYS A 495 5.30 -28.89 2.79
C LYS A 495 6.09 -30.01 2.09
N ASN A 496 5.41 -31.03 1.63
CA ASN A 496 5.99 -32.09 0.78
C ASN A 496 5.99 -31.68 -0.71
N TYR A 497 5.66 -30.42 -1.01
CA TYR A 497 5.67 -29.83 -2.34
C TYR A 497 6.20 -28.40 -2.27
N SER A 498 6.77 -27.93 -3.38
CA SER A 498 7.20 -26.53 -3.46
C SER A 498 5.99 -25.64 -3.74
N ALA A 499 5.79 -24.66 -2.89
CA ALA A 499 4.72 -23.68 -3.05
C ALA A 499 5.23 -22.30 -3.48
N GLN A 500 6.53 -22.03 -3.32
CA GLN A 500 7.06 -20.69 -3.53
C GLN A 500 8.54 -20.73 -3.90
N VAL A 501 8.91 -19.97 -4.93
CA VAL A 501 10.31 -19.70 -5.25
C VAL A 501 10.76 -18.48 -4.43
N LEU A 502 11.68 -18.68 -3.50
CA LEU A 502 12.22 -17.62 -2.64
C LEU A 502 13.27 -16.78 -3.36
N LYS A 503 14.10 -17.40 -4.21
CA LYS A 503 15.11 -16.72 -5.01
C LYS A 503 15.33 -17.48 -6.32
N ALA A 504 14.73 -17.00 -7.39
CA ALA A 504 14.75 -17.70 -8.68
C ALA A 504 16.16 -17.94 -9.24
N ASN A 505 17.02 -16.90 -9.21
CA ASN A 505 18.40 -16.99 -9.72
C ASN A 505 19.28 -17.97 -8.93
N MET A 506 18.97 -18.18 -7.65
CA MET A 506 19.66 -19.15 -6.78
C MET A 506 18.99 -20.51 -6.72
N LYS A 507 17.83 -20.66 -7.37
CA LYS A 507 16.98 -21.87 -7.32
C LYS A 507 16.56 -22.25 -5.89
N VAL A 508 16.41 -21.24 -5.00
CA VAL A 508 15.95 -21.47 -3.63
C VAL A 508 14.43 -21.44 -3.60
N VAL A 509 13.84 -22.54 -3.11
CA VAL A 509 12.37 -22.78 -3.06
C VAL A 509 11.94 -22.88 -1.61
N GLY A 510 10.86 -22.17 -1.25
CA GLY A 510 10.24 -22.25 0.06
C GLY A 510 9.29 -23.45 0.15
N ASN A 511 9.48 -24.25 1.18
CA ASN A 511 8.59 -25.38 1.50
C ASN A 511 8.10 -25.34 2.95
N CYS A 512 8.25 -24.22 3.65
CA CYS A 512 7.84 -24.06 5.04
C CYS A 512 6.72 -23.01 5.17
N GLU A 513 5.78 -23.29 6.08
CA GLU A 513 4.92 -22.28 6.71
C GLU A 513 5.25 -22.25 8.21
N TYR A 514 4.85 -21.18 8.88
CA TYR A 514 5.18 -20.95 10.27
C TYR A 514 3.94 -20.68 11.10
N GLY A 515 4.06 -20.91 12.40
CA GLY A 515 3.02 -20.57 13.35
C GLY A 515 3.56 -20.43 14.76
N LEU A 516 2.73 -19.88 15.63
CA LEU A 516 3.03 -19.71 17.05
C LEU A 516 1.89 -20.30 17.89
N ILE A 517 2.24 -21.05 18.93
CA ILE A 517 1.33 -21.36 20.00
C ILE A 517 1.51 -20.29 21.08
N LEU A 518 0.47 -19.53 21.36
CA LEU A 518 0.47 -18.51 22.42
C LEU A 518 -0.46 -18.94 23.55
N TYR A 519 0.02 -18.80 24.79
CA TYR A 519 -0.73 -19.14 26.00
C TYR A 519 -0.36 -18.16 27.12
N ARG A 520 -1.19 -18.09 28.19
CA ARG A 520 -0.98 -17.16 29.31
C ARG A 520 0.19 -17.64 30.17
N ASP A 521 -0.06 -17.96 31.45
CA ASP A 521 0.98 -18.32 32.40
C ASP A 521 1.13 -19.84 32.58
N LYS A 522 0.04 -20.59 32.40
CA LYS A 522 0.03 -22.04 32.56
C LYS A 522 0.20 -22.76 31.23
N LEU A 523 0.94 -23.86 31.25
CA LEU A 523 1.13 -24.71 30.08
C LEU A 523 -0.20 -25.16 29.50
N PRO A 524 -0.36 -25.08 28.19
CA PRO A 524 -1.57 -25.51 27.52
C PRO A 524 -1.79 -27.02 27.64
N LYS A 525 -3.02 -27.42 27.44
CA LYS A 525 -3.36 -28.84 27.28
C LYS A 525 -2.54 -29.42 26.12
N PHE A 526 -1.99 -30.61 26.34
CA PHE A 526 -1.16 -31.26 25.35
C PHE A 526 -1.34 -32.78 25.39
N ASN A 527 -2.18 -33.29 24.49
CA ASN A 527 -2.55 -34.71 24.40
C ASN A 527 -1.54 -35.45 23.51
N ASN A 528 -0.36 -35.72 24.05
CA ASN A 528 0.73 -36.42 23.33
C ASN A 528 0.97 -37.85 23.79
N ASN A 529 0.14 -38.40 24.70
CA ASN A 529 0.28 -39.73 25.29
C ASN A 529 1.69 -40.00 25.88
N GLY A 530 2.38 -38.97 26.33
CA GLY A 530 3.74 -39.04 26.85
C GLY A 530 4.84 -39.11 25.79
N GLU A 531 4.49 -39.02 24.51
CA GLU A 531 5.45 -39.02 23.39
C GLU A 531 5.97 -37.63 23.08
N MET A 532 7.20 -37.54 22.57
CA MET A 532 7.74 -36.24 22.08
C MET A 532 7.12 -35.87 20.74
N VAL A 533 6.61 -34.65 20.64
CA VAL A 533 6.08 -34.08 19.40
C VAL A 533 7.04 -33.01 18.91
N MET A 534 7.56 -33.22 17.68
CA MET A 534 8.43 -32.23 17.04
C MET A 534 7.64 -30.97 16.68
N ASN A 535 8.22 -29.79 16.90
CA ASN A 535 7.62 -28.52 16.50
C ASN A 535 7.70 -28.26 14.96
N CYS A 536 8.45 -29.08 14.22
CA CYS A 536 8.42 -29.13 12.76
C CYS A 536 7.46 -30.25 12.34
N MET A 537 6.31 -29.88 11.78
CA MET A 537 5.25 -30.83 11.39
C MET A 537 5.09 -30.87 9.87
N GLU A 538 4.62 -32.00 9.36
CA GLU A 538 4.30 -32.12 7.94
C GLU A 538 3.03 -31.34 7.58
N PHE A 539 3.10 -30.65 6.45
CA PHE A 539 1.98 -29.96 5.80
C PHE A 539 1.66 -30.73 4.50
N PRO A 540 0.86 -31.81 4.57
CA PRO A 540 0.58 -32.63 3.40
C PRO A 540 -0.31 -31.88 2.42
N ARG A 541 -0.17 -32.17 1.13
CA ARG A 541 -1.10 -31.68 0.12
C ARG A 541 -2.48 -32.31 0.37
N GLU A 542 -3.51 -31.45 0.49
CA GLU A 542 -4.89 -31.93 0.63
C GLU A 542 -5.41 -32.43 -0.75
N LEU A 543 -5.81 -33.69 -0.83
CA LEU A 543 -6.33 -34.31 -2.05
C LEU A 543 -7.84 -34.59 -1.97
N GLY A 544 -8.41 -34.60 -0.77
CA GLY A 544 -9.80 -35.01 -0.52
C GLY A 544 -10.82 -33.87 -0.54
N MET A 545 -10.37 -32.62 -0.56
CA MET A 545 -11.24 -31.44 -0.50
C MET A 545 -10.90 -30.48 -1.64
N PRO A 546 -11.89 -29.96 -2.40
CA PRO A 546 -11.64 -28.94 -3.40
C PRO A 546 -10.97 -27.72 -2.77
N ARG A 547 -9.97 -27.18 -3.46
CA ARG A 547 -9.31 -25.94 -3.03
C ARG A 547 -10.21 -24.76 -3.36
N THR A 548 -11.03 -24.35 -2.41
CA THR A 548 -11.96 -23.21 -2.53
C THR A 548 -11.37 -21.90 -2.02
N HIS A 549 -10.18 -21.98 -1.40
CA HIS A 549 -9.49 -20.81 -0.85
C HIS A 549 -7.97 -20.92 -1.07
N PRO A 550 -7.29 -19.85 -1.50
CA PRO A 550 -5.85 -19.89 -1.85
C PRO A 550 -4.95 -20.35 -0.71
N THR A 551 -5.23 -19.92 0.52
CA THR A 551 -4.45 -20.24 1.73
C THR A 551 -5.08 -21.35 2.57
N GLN A 552 -5.97 -22.16 1.99
CA GLN A 552 -6.63 -23.28 2.65
C GLN A 552 -5.61 -24.22 3.30
N LYS A 553 -5.77 -24.44 4.61
CA LYS A 553 -4.93 -25.35 5.38
C LYS A 553 -5.45 -26.80 5.27
N PRO A 554 -4.56 -27.79 5.20
CA PRO A 554 -4.96 -29.19 5.12
C PRO A 554 -5.70 -29.66 6.37
N ILE A 555 -6.84 -30.31 6.18
CA ILE A 555 -7.65 -30.84 7.29
C ILE A 555 -6.84 -31.83 8.17
N PRO A 556 -5.99 -32.73 7.64
CA PRO A 556 -5.19 -33.59 8.49
C PRO A 556 -4.25 -32.86 9.44
N LEU A 557 -3.62 -31.76 8.98
CA LEU A 557 -2.78 -30.92 9.84
C LEU A 557 -3.60 -30.27 10.94
N LEU A 558 -4.76 -29.70 10.57
CA LEU A 558 -5.66 -29.04 11.54
C LEU A 558 -6.20 -30.02 12.56
N LYS A 559 -6.59 -31.24 12.16
CA LYS A 559 -6.99 -32.31 13.06
C LYS A 559 -5.88 -32.67 14.04
N ARG A 560 -4.63 -32.78 13.58
CA ARG A 560 -3.49 -33.05 14.44
C ARG A 560 -3.31 -31.96 15.51
N LEU A 561 -3.34 -30.69 15.11
CA LEU A 561 -3.23 -29.57 16.03
C LEU A 561 -4.40 -29.52 17.01
N ILE A 562 -5.62 -29.64 16.53
CA ILE A 562 -6.83 -29.65 17.39
C ILE A 562 -6.77 -30.81 18.38
N GLY A 563 -6.38 -32.00 17.95
CA GLY A 563 -6.25 -33.18 18.82
C GLY A 563 -5.23 -33.01 19.95
N LEU A 564 -4.10 -32.35 19.67
CA LEU A 564 -3.07 -32.09 20.67
C LEU A 564 -3.55 -31.13 21.79
N PHE A 565 -4.37 -30.14 21.45
CA PHE A 565 -4.69 -29.04 22.37
C PHE A 565 -6.14 -29.06 22.90
N THR A 566 -6.95 -30.01 22.46
CA THR A 566 -8.37 -30.08 22.87
C THR A 566 -8.83 -31.53 23.10
N ASP A 567 -9.90 -31.68 23.90
CA ASP A 567 -10.66 -32.93 24.03
C ASP A 567 -12.00 -32.86 23.27
N PRO A 568 -12.71 -33.99 23.10
CA PRO A 568 -14.11 -33.97 22.69
C PRO A 568 -14.93 -32.99 23.52
N ASP A 569 -15.90 -32.32 22.91
CA ASP A 569 -16.73 -31.26 23.51
C ASP A 569 -16.04 -29.93 23.84
N ASP A 570 -14.72 -29.84 23.69
CA ASP A 570 -14.04 -28.54 23.79
C ASP A 570 -14.45 -27.61 22.63
N VAL A 571 -14.32 -26.32 22.89
CA VAL A 571 -14.67 -25.27 21.92
C VAL A 571 -13.44 -24.84 21.13
N VAL A 572 -13.54 -24.88 19.81
CA VAL A 572 -12.55 -24.37 18.86
C VAL A 572 -13.15 -23.18 18.11
N ILE A 573 -12.43 -22.06 18.02
CA ILE A 573 -12.88 -20.85 17.30
C ILE A 573 -11.84 -20.49 16.26
N ASP A 574 -12.32 -20.18 15.04
CA ASP A 574 -11.54 -19.60 13.96
C ASP A 574 -12.13 -18.24 13.59
N PRO A 575 -11.48 -17.12 13.97
CA PRO A 575 -11.97 -15.78 13.68
C PRO A 575 -11.82 -15.36 12.21
N THR A 576 -11.14 -16.16 11.40
CA THR A 576 -10.86 -15.92 9.97
C THR A 576 -11.04 -17.19 9.16
N ALA A 577 -12.24 -17.77 9.25
CA ALA A 577 -12.52 -19.17 8.87
C ALA A 577 -12.32 -19.51 7.38
N GLY A 578 -12.37 -18.52 6.49
CA GLY A 578 -12.18 -18.72 5.04
C GLY A 578 -12.98 -19.90 4.48
N SER A 579 -12.29 -20.94 4.02
CA SER A 579 -12.90 -22.17 3.51
C SER A 579 -13.56 -23.05 4.58
N CYS A 580 -13.53 -22.67 5.85
CA CYS A 580 -14.00 -23.41 7.02
C CYS A 580 -13.25 -24.73 7.31
N SER A 581 -12.03 -24.91 6.81
CA SER A 581 -11.25 -26.13 7.04
C SER A 581 -11.02 -26.42 8.53
N SER A 582 -10.78 -25.38 9.34
CA SER A 582 -10.62 -25.46 10.80
C SER A 582 -11.92 -25.90 11.50
N VAL A 583 -13.06 -25.35 11.07
CA VAL A 583 -14.40 -25.70 11.57
C VAL A 583 -14.70 -27.16 11.25
N ILE A 584 -14.47 -27.58 10.01
CA ILE A 584 -14.67 -28.99 9.55
C ILE A 584 -13.76 -29.94 10.33
N ALA A 585 -12.47 -29.58 10.49
CA ALA A 585 -11.53 -30.41 11.25
C ALA A 585 -11.97 -30.60 12.71
N ALA A 586 -12.39 -29.51 13.36
CA ALA A 586 -12.85 -29.55 14.74
C ALA A 586 -14.15 -30.35 14.91
N ALA A 587 -15.15 -30.09 14.07
CA ALA A 587 -16.42 -30.81 14.09
C ALA A 587 -16.24 -32.32 13.86
N SER A 588 -15.43 -32.71 12.87
CA SER A 588 -15.14 -34.13 12.59
C SER A 588 -14.43 -34.89 13.71
N MET A 589 -13.96 -34.17 14.72
CA MET A 589 -13.32 -34.72 15.92
C MET A 589 -14.20 -34.55 17.19
N ASN A 590 -15.50 -34.32 17.05
CA ASN A 590 -16.45 -34.13 18.13
C ASN A 590 -16.16 -32.87 18.99
N ARG A 591 -15.55 -31.82 18.40
CA ARG A 591 -15.39 -30.51 19.07
C ARG A 591 -16.55 -29.59 18.69
N LYS A 592 -16.85 -28.61 19.55
CA LYS A 592 -17.74 -27.49 19.22
C LYS A 592 -16.92 -26.49 18.39
N ALA A 593 -17.36 -26.18 17.17
CA ALA A 593 -16.58 -25.42 16.22
C ALA A 593 -17.31 -24.15 15.76
N TYR A 594 -16.64 -23.00 15.85
CA TYR A 594 -17.22 -21.72 15.42
C TYR A 594 -16.23 -20.96 14.54
N GLY A 595 -16.74 -20.42 13.41
CA GLY A 595 -15.95 -19.67 12.44
C GLY A 595 -16.58 -18.33 12.08
N PHE A 596 -15.75 -17.31 11.88
CA PHE A 596 -16.16 -16.01 11.34
C PHE A 596 -15.55 -15.81 9.97
N GLU A 597 -16.35 -15.31 9.02
CA GLU A 597 -15.90 -14.95 7.69
C GLU A 597 -16.70 -13.73 7.21
N ILE A 598 -16.01 -12.63 6.88
CA ILE A 598 -16.66 -11.38 6.48
C ILE A 598 -17.08 -11.36 5.02
N LYS A 599 -16.35 -12.05 4.14
CA LYS A 599 -16.71 -12.14 2.72
C LYS A 599 -17.88 -13.09 2.50
N LYS A 600 -19.00 -12.52 2.04
CA LYS A 600 -20.22 -13.31 1.78
C LYS A 600 -19.98 -14.47 0.80
N GLN A 601 -19.17 -14.28 -0.22
CA GLN A 601 -18.88 -15.33 -1.21
C GLN A 601 -18.07 -16.48 -0.57
N ILE A 602 -16.99 -16.15 0.16
CA ILE A 602 -16.15 -17.15 0.86
C ILE A 602 -16.94 -17.83 1.96
N TYR A 603 -17.72 -17.04 2.74
CA TYR A 603 -18.66 -17.58 3.72
C TYR A 603 -19.61 -18.63 3.10
N SER A 604 -20.25 -18.31 1.95
CA SER A 604 -21.17 -19.21 1.28
C SER A 604 -20.47 -20.52 0.86
N GLN A 605 -19.26 -20.42 0.33
CA GLN A 605 -18.43 -21.59 -0.01
C GLN A 605 -18.02 -22.39 1.23
N GLY A 606 -17.63 -21.71 2.31
CA GLY A 606 -17.30 -22.33 3.59
C GLY A 606 -18.48 -23.09 4.20
N VAL A 607 -19.69 -22.50 4.15
CA VAL A 607 -20.93 -23.16 4.58
C VAL A 607 -21.22 -24.40 3.74
N GLU A 608 -21.05 -24.32 2.42
CA GLU A 608 -21.25 -25.47 1.54
C GLU A 608 -20.23 -26.59 1.83
N ASN A 609 -18.96 -26.23 2.11
CA ASN A 609 -17.97 -27.18 2.57
C ASN A 609 -18.40 -27.85 3.90
N CYS A 610 -18.89 -27.06 4.87
CA CYS A 610 -19.40 -27.62 6.12
C CYS A 610 -20.53 -28.62 5.88
N LYS A 611 -21.53 -28.30 5.06
CA LYS A 611 -22.63 -29.21 4.72
C LYS A 611 -22.15 -30.50 4.05
N ARG A 612 -21.11 -30.43 3.21
CA ARG A 612 -20.56 -31.57 2.47
C ARG A 612 -19.73 -32.50 3.34
N TYR A 613 -18.94 -31.94 4.25
CA TYR A 613 -17.90 -32.69 4.97
C TYR A 613 -18.20 -32.94 6.44
N ILE A 614 -19.24 -32.33 7.00
CA ILE A 614 -19.71 -32.58 8.37
C ILE A 614 -21.05 -33.31 8.29
N GLN A 615 -21.09 -34.53 8.81
CA GLN A 615 -22.32 -35.32 8.91
C GLN A 615 -22.97 -35.07 10.26
N GLU A 616 -24.30 -35.03 10.29
CA GLU A 616 -25.05 -34.77 11.55
C GLU A 616 -24.87 -35.86 12.59
N ASP A 617 -24.57 -37.09 12.16
CA ASP A 617 -24.37 -38.27 13.01
C ASP A 617 -22.95 -38.31 13.64
N MET A 618 -22.08 -37.36 13.36
CA MET A 618 -20.71 -37.32 13.93
C MET A 618 -20.65 -37.10 15.42
N PHE A 619 -21.72 -36.67 16.06
CA PHE A 619 -21.80 -36.47 17.50
C PHE A 619 -22.77 -37.43 18.13
N GLU A 620 -22.30 -38.28 19.05
CA GLU A 620 -23.18 -38.98 19.96
C GLU A 620 -23.97 -37.99 20.79
N VAL A 621 -25.30 -38.05 20.71
CA VAL A 621 -26.19 -37.24 21.53
C VAL A 621 -26.12 -37.76 22.96
N SER A 622 -25.55 -37.03 23.90
CA SER A 622 -25.52 -37.46 25.28
C SER A 622 -26.95 -37.59 25.82
N PRO A 623 -27.22 -38.56 26.73
CA PRO A 623 -28.55 -38.77 27.31
C PRO A 623 -29.13 -37.52 27.98
N GLN A 624 -28.29 -36.58 28.42
CA GLN A 624 -28.74 -35.29 28.96
C GLN A 624 -29.26 -34.34 27.86
N MET A 625 -28.73 -34.40 26.66
CA MET A 625 -29.22 -33.62 25.54
C MET A 625 -30.53 -34.15 24.98
N GLU A 626 -30.72 -35.45 24.94
CA GLU A 626 -32.01 -36.05 24.57
C GLU A 626 -33.14 -35.65 25.51
N ARG A 627 -32.89 -35.62 26.84
CA ARG A 627 -33.87 -35.13 27.83
C ARG A 627 -34.21 -33.65 27.63
N ARG A 628 -33.25 -32.82 27.28
CA ARG A 628 -33.45 -31.40 27.00
C ARG A 628 -34.19 -31.18 25.69
N ARG A 629 -33.92 -32.00 24.67
CA ARG A 629 -34.62 -32.00 23.39
C ARG A 629 -36.10 -32.33 23.54
N LYS A 630 -36.39 -33.34 24.34
CA LYS A 630 -37.76 -33.76 24.69
C LYS A 630 -38.51 -32.67 25.45
N TYR A 631 -37.83 -32.02 26.41
CA TYR A 631 -38.42 -30.93 27.19
C TYR A 631 -38.75 -29.69 26.35
N ILE A 632 -37.91 -29.33 25.40
CA ILE A 632 -38.15 -28.20 24.51
C ILE A 632 -39.27 -28.54 23.51
N GLN A 633 -39.33 -29.72 22.96
CA GLN A 633 -40.43 -30.16 22.06
C GLN A 633 -41.76 -30.19 22.80
N GLU A 634 -41.79 -30.62 24.03
CA GLU A 634 -43.03 -30.66 24.87
C GLU A 634 -43.45 -29.25 25.35
N SER A 635 -42.58 -28.27 25.37
CA SER A 635 -42.91 -26.88 25.70
C SER A 635 -43.41 -26.04 24.56
N PHE A 636 -43.43 -26.56 23.32
CA PHE A 636 -43.94 -25.92 22.10
C PHE A 636 -45.20 -26.60 21.54
N LEU A 637 -45.68 -27.67 22.20
CA LEU A 637 -47.01 -28.27 22.01
C LEU A 637 -47.96 -27.87 23.16
#